data_a7028ce866d371026d9e98525dcd8d8e
#
_entry.id   a7028ce866d371026d9e98525dcd8d8e
#
_cell.length_a   1.000
_cell.length_b   1.000
_cell.length_c   1.000
_cell.angle_alpha   90.00
_cell.angle_beta   90.00
_cell.angle_gamma   90.00
#
_symmetry.space_group_name_H-M   'P 1'
#
loop_
_entity.id
_entity.type
_entity.pdbx_description
1 polymer ?
#
loop_
_entity_poly.entity_id
_entity_poly.type
_entity_poly.pdbx_seq_one_letter_code
_entity_poly.pdbx_strand_id
1 'polypeptide(L)'
;SAASDVYKRQLLYETVDGLNVKPDGIYVDATLGGGGHAYEVCSRLGSQGRLIGIDQDADAIRAAGKRLECFGEKVTIVRSNYCDMKQQLQKLGIDKVDGITVDLGVSSYQLDTAERGFSYRVDAPLDMRMDQRQKMTARDIINDYSESELYRVIRDYGEDRFAKNIAKHIVAERKKAPIETTGQLNEIISHAIPMKVRKTSGHPSKRTFQAIRIELNHELDVLRDTLDDMIELLNPGGRLCIITFHSLEDRIVKSSFRKNENPCTCPSHFPVCVCGNVSKGKVITRKPILPSEEELEVNSRSKSAKLRIFERA
;
A
#
# COMPACT_ATOMS: atom_id res chain seq x y z
N SER A 1 7.36 23.07 19.48
CA SER A 1 8.39 22.18 19.98
C SER A 1 8.64 21.08 18.97
N ALA A 2 9.85 20.90 18.56
CA ALA A 2 10.32 20.01 17.49
C ALA A 2 10.22 18.50 17.80
N ALA A 3 9.25 18.07 18.58
CA ALA A 3 9.13 16.68 19.03
C ALA A 3 8.10 15.86 18.26
N SER A 4 7.44 16.43 17.27
CA SER A 4 6.31 15.76 16.59
C SER A 4 6.62 15.14 15.24
N ASP A 5 7.84 15.23 14.72
CA ASP A 5 8.09 14.93 13.31
C ASP A 5 9.22 13.95 13.03
N VAL A 6 9.37 12.94 13.85
CA VAL A 6 10.00 11.73 13.35
C VAL A 6 8.92 10.94 12.59
N TYR A 7 8.51 11.47 11.47
CA TYR A 7 7.80 10.68 10.47
C TYR A 7 8.76 9.54 10.11
N LYS A 8 8.48 8.36 10.62
CA LYS A 8 9.29 7.17 10.38
C LYS A 8 9.08 6.76 8.93
N ARG A 9 9.90 7.30 8.06
CA ARG A 9 9.83 7.15 6.61
C ARG A 9 10.44 5.82 6.22
N GLN A 10 9.69 5.03 5.50
CA GLN A 10 10.10 3.71 5.06
C GLN A 10 10.82 3.85 3.71
N LEU A 11 12.10 3.48 3.67
CA LEU A 11 12.91 3.51 2.45
C LEU A 11 12.84 4.87 1.73
N LEU A 12 12.88 5.98 2.49
CA LEU A 12 12.67 7.32 1.93
C LEU A 12 13.66 7.66 0.82
N TYR A 13 14.95 7.63 1.16
CA TYR A 13 15.99 8.07 0.24
C TYR A 13 16.17 7.07 -0.90
N GLU A 14 16.08 5.78 -0.61
CA GLU A 14 16.16 4.71 -1.60
C GLU A 14 15.03 4.82 -2.64
N THR A 15 13.83 5.19 -2.21
CA THR A 15 12.68 5.39 -3.10
C THR A 15 12.86 6.62 -3.98
N VAL A 16 13.23 7.75 -3.40
CA VAL A 16 13.38 8.99 -4.15
C VAL A 16 14.63 8.97 -5.05
N ASP A 17 15.72 8.35 -4.61
CA ASP A 17 16.88 8.06 -5.45
C ASP A 17 16.48 7.13 -6.63
N GLY A 18 15.65 6.14 -6.35
CA GLY A 18 15.10 5.23 -7.35
C GLY A 18 14.26 5.91 -8.42
N LEU A 19 13.57 6.99 -8.08
CA LEU A 19 12.80 7.79 -9.05
C LEU A 19 13.70 8.52 -10.06
N ASN A 20 14.97 8.75 -9.73
CA ASN A 20 15.90 9.53 -10.58
C ASN A 20 15.32 10.89 -10.95
N VAL A 21 14.98 11.68 -9.93
CA VAL A 21 14.23 12.94 -10.07
C VAL A 21 14.97 13.94 -10.96
N LYS A 22 14.28 14.38 -12.02
CA LYS A 22 14.73 15.48 -12.89
C LYS A 22 14.14 16.80 -12.40
N PRO A 23 14.89 17.92 -12.41
CA PRO A 23 14.42 19.18 -11.86
C PRO A 23 13.14 19.74 -12.48
N ASP A 24 12.89 19.48 -13.75
CA ASP A 24 11.73 19.93 -14.52
C ASP A 24 10.67 18.84 -14.75
N GLY A 25 10.83 17.69 -14.12
CA GLY A 25 9.93 16.54 -14.27
C GLY A 25 8.60 16.68 -13.54
N ILE A 26 7.66 15.82 -13.93
CA ILE A 26 6.35 15.66 -13.29
C ILE A 26 6.33 14.32 -12.55
N TYR A 27 6.06 14.35 -11.26
CA TYR A 27 6.06 13.19 -10.39
C TYR A 27 4.72 13.02 -9.71
N VAL A 28 4.31 11.76 -9.51
CA VAL A 28 3.09 11.40 -8.79
C VAL A 28 3.46 10.61 -7.53
N ASP A 29 2.96 11.06 -6.39
CA ASP A 29 2.89 10.27 -5.17
C ASP A 29 1.48 9.70 -5.06
N ALA A 30 1.32 8.41 -5.40
CA ALA A 30 0.03 7.74 -5.51
C ALA A 30 -0.60 7.41 -4.15
N THR A 31 0.18 7.46 -3.10
CA THR A 31 -0.17 7.17 -1.71
C THR A 31 0.44 8.23 -0.80
N LEU A 32 -0.05 9.45 -0.94
CA LEU A 32 0.58 10.65 -0.38
C LEU A 32 0.84 10.55 1.13
N GLY A 33 -0.10 9.98 1.88
CA GLY A 33 -0.02 9.87 3.33
C GLY A 33 0.26 11.23 3.95
N GLY A 34 1.21 11.29 4.87
CA GLY A 34 1.65 12.57 5.46
C GLY A 34 2.62 13.38 4.61
N GLY A 35 2.85 13.01 3.37
CA GLY A 35 3.65 13.77 2.42
C GLY A 35 5.17 13.62 2.59
N GLY A 36 5.64 12.55 3.23
CA GLY A 36 7.07 12.38 3.49
C GLY A 36 7.91 12.15 2.23
N HIS A 37 7.52 11.20 1.39
CA HIS A 37 8.17 10.97 0.10
C HIS A 37 7.99 12.16 -0.83
N ALA A 38 6.77 12.73 -0.88
CA ALA A 38 6.47 13.92 -1.68
C ALA A 38 7.34 15.12 -1.31
N TYR A 39 7.59 15.36 -0.03
CA TYR A 39 8.47 16.42 0.44
C TYR A 39 9.90 16.27 -0.13
N GLU A 40 10.46 15.06 -0.05
CA GLU A 40 11.80 14.79 -0.55
C GLU A 40 11.87 14.93 -2.08
N VAL A 41 10.84 14.47 -2.82
CA VAL A 41 10.75 14.69 -4.27
C VAL A 41 10.73 16.19 -4.58
N CYS A 42 9.87 16.97 -3.91
CA CYS A 42 9.76 18.42 -4.10
C CYS A 42 11.08 19.15 -3.81
N SER A 43 11.85 18.69 -2.82
CA SER A 43 13.15 19.24 -2.48
C SER A 43 14.19 19.11 -3.60
N ARG A 44 14.00 18.13 -4.50
CA ARG A 44 14.86 17.89 -5.66
C ARG A 44 14.34 18.51 -6.95
N LEU A 45 13.10 19.03 -6.94
CA LEU A 45 12.49 19.69 -8.10
C LEU A 45 12.95 21.15 -8.22
N GLY A 46 13.17 21.58 -9.47
CA GLY A 46 13.39 22.98 -9.82
C GLY A 46 12.08 23.76 -9.93
N SER A 47 12.17 24.98 -10.49
CA SER A 47 11.03 25.88 -10.62
C SER A 47 9.94 25.36 -11.56
N GLN A 48 10.28 24.55 -12.54
CA GLN A 48 9.35 23.98 -13.53
C GLN A 48 8.85 22.59 -13.17
N GLY A 49 9.42 21.97 -12.13
CA GLY A 49 9.00 20.65 -11.66
C GLY A 49 7.63 20.70 -10.99
N ARG A 50 6.90 19.59 -11.08
CA ARG A 50 5.57 19.44 -10.47
C ARG A 50 5.45 18.12 -9.72
N LEU A 51 4.72 18.15 -8.61
CA LEU A 51 4.31 16.96 -7.89
C LEU A 51 2.79 16.92 -7.77
N ILE A 52 2.21 15.77 -8.10
CA ILE A 52 0.81 15.46 -7.87
C ILE A 52 0.73 14.42 -6.77
N GLY A 53 0.12 14.76 -5.65
CA GLY A 53 -0.12 13.85 -4.52
C GLY A 53 -1.55 13.36 -4.52
N ILE A 54 -1.72 12.05 -4.41
CA ILE A 54 -3.05 11.40 -4.39
C ILE A 54 -3.21 10.65 -3.07
N ASP A 55 -4.32 10.86 -2.40
CA ASP A 55 -4.74 10.07 -1.25
C ASP A 55 -6.27 10.05 -1.13
N GLN A 56 -6.82 8.96 -0.63
CA GLN A 56 -8.25 8.83 -0.37
C GLN A 56 -8.61 9.28 1.04
N ASP A 57 -7.64 9.40 1.93
CA ASP A 57 -7.80 9.76 3.33
C ASP A 57 -7.71 11.27 3.55
N ALA A 58 -8.80 11.87 4.03
CA ALA A 58 -8.85 13.30 4.31
C ALA A 58 -7.84 13.76 5.36
N ASP A 59 -7.53 12.91 6.33
CA ASP A 59 -6.55 13.21 7.38
C ASP A 59 -5.13 13.26 6.82
N ALA A 60 -4.81 12.32 5.92
CA ALA A 60 -3.56 12.32 5.18
C ALA A 60 -3.40 13.59 4.34
N ILE A 61 -4.43 13.97 3.60
CA ILE A 61 -4.43 15.19 2.78
C ILE A 61 -4.18 16.44 3.62
N ARG A 62 -4.80 16.56 4.79
CA ARG A 62 -4.56 17.69 5.70
C ARG A 62 -3.12 17.75 6.18
N ALA A 63 -2.58 16.61 6.61
CA ALA A 63 -1.20 16.53 7.10
C ALA A 63 -0.19 16.84 6.00
N ALA A 64 -0.38 16.26 4.81
CA ALA A 64 0.46 16.51 3.65
C ALA A 64 0.37 17.97 3.17
N GLY A 65 -0.83 18.55 3.15
CA GLY A 65 -1.04 19.96 2.77
C GLY A 65 -0.20 20.91 3.62
N LYS A 66 -0.19 20.73 4.93
CA LYS A 66 0.66 21.52 5.83
C LYS A 66 2.15 21.31 5.57
N ARG A 67 2.57 20.06 5.38
CA ARG A 67 3.98 19.72 5.17
C ARG A 67 4.51 20.27 3.86
N LEU A 68 3.69 20.28 2.82
CA LEU A 68 4.09 20.66 1.46
C LEU A 68 3.80 22.12 1.13
N GLU A 69 3.23 22.89 2.06
CA GLU A 69 2.83 24.28 1.89
C GLU A 69 3.98 25.17 1.37
N CYS A 70 5.20 24.92 1.85
CA CYS A 70 6.38 25.68 1.45
C CYS A 70 6.74 25.55 -0.04
N PHE A 71 6.22 24.55 -0.75
CA PHE A 71 6.46 24.34 -2.18
C PHE A 71 5.44 25.03 -3.08
N GLY A 72 4.38 25.62 -2.53
CA GLY A 72 3.40 26.42 -3.25
C GLY A 72 2.76 25.69 -4.45
N GLU A 73 2.72 26.35 -5.58
CA GLU A 73 2.07 25.86 -6.82
C GLU A 73 2.72 24.64 -7.45
N LYS A 74 3.90 24.26 -7.00
CA LYS A 74 4.61 23.07 -7.45
C LYS A 74 3.84 21.78 -7.10
N VAL A 75 3.01 21.83 -6.06
CA VAL A 75 2.26 20.69 -5.50
C VAL A 75 0.78 20.83 -5.78
N THR A 76 0.20 19.77 -6.33
CA THR A 76 -1.24 19.59 -6.47
C THR A 76 -1.67 18.35 -5.68
N ILE A 77 -2.60 18.51 -4.76
CA ILE A 77 -3.12 17.40 -3.96
C ILE A 77 -4.54 17.05 -4.42
N VAL A 78 -4.78 15.77 -4.69
CA VAL A 78 -6.05 15.24 -5.18
C VAL A 78 -6.57 14.19 -4.20
N ARG A 79 -7.82 14.35 -3.72
CA ARG A 79 -8.48 13.34 -2.92
C ARG A 79 -9.12 12.30 -3.82
N SER A 80 -8.44 11.18 -4.03
CA SER A 80 -8.89 10.08 -4.87
C SER A 80 -8.18 8.80 -4.46
N ASN A 81 -8.72 7.66 -4.89
CA ASN A 81 -7.98 6.40 -4.90
C ASN A 81 -7.00 6.42 -6.10
N TYR A 82 -5.83 5.84 -5.95
CA TYR A 82 -4.85 5.81 -7.04
C TYR A 82 -5.30 4.95 -8.24
N CYS A 83 -6.34 4.12 -8.10
CA CYS A 83 -6.95 3.44 -9.25
C CYS A 83 -7.51 4.42 -10.29
N ASP A 84 -7.86 5.63 -9.88
CA ASP A 84 -8.36 6.70 -10.75
C ASP A 84 -7.25 7.65 -11.23
N MET A 85 -5.99 7.33 -10.98
CA MET A 85 -4.82 8.19 -11.27
C MET A 85 -4.84 8.73 -12.69
N LYS A 86 -5.05 7.87 -13.69
CA LYS A 86 -5.11 8.26 -15.10
C LYS A 86 -6.16 9.34 -15.35
N GLN A 87 -7.36 9.15 -14.82
CA GLN A 87 -8.45 10.12 -14.96
C GLN A 87 -8.13 11.44 -14.25
N GLN A 88 -7.54 11.38 -13.06
CA GLN A 88 -7.19 12.58 -12.31
C GLN A 88 -6.08 13.39 -13.01
N LEU A 89 -5.08 12.72 -13.57
CA LEU A 89 -4.03 13.37 -14.36
C LEU A 89 -4.61 14.02 -15.63
N GLN A 90 -5.52 13.36 -16.33
CA GLN A 90 -6.21 13.94 -17.50
C GLN A 90 -6.97 15.22 -17.16
N LYS A 91 -7.67 15.26 -16.01
CA LYS A 91 -8.33 16.50 -15.54
C LYS A 91 -7.36 17.65 -15.29
N LEU A 92 -6.10 17.35 -14.97
CA LEU A 92 -5.04 18.34 -14.78
C LEU A 92 -4.28 18.66 -16.09
N GLY A 93 -4.69 18.09 -17.23
CA GLY A 93 -4.02 18.26 -18.52
C GLY A 93 -2.67 17.55 -18.61
N ILE A 94 -2.47 16.48 -17.84
CA ILE A 94 -1.23 15.71 -17.79
C ILE A 94 -1.46 14.35 -18.43
N ASP A 95 -0.77 14.08 -19.54
CA ASP A 95 -0.86 12.81 -20.26
C ASP A 95 0.20 11.80 -19.81
N LYS A 96 1.40 12.26 -19.50
CA LYS A 96 2.54 11.45 -19.08
C LYS A 96 3.28 12.11 -17.91
N VAL A 97 3.95 11.26 -17.13
CA VAL A 97 4.75 11.68 -15.97
C VAL A 97 6.13 11.05 -16.01
N ASP A 98 7.07 11.62 -15.26
CA ASP A 98 8.46 11.17 -15.23
C ASP A 98 8.76 10.17 -14.10
N GLY A 99 7.84 10.04 -13.17
CA GLY A 99 7.94 9.04 -12.11
C GLY A 99 6.69 8.94 -11.26
N ILE A 100 6.50 7.75 -10.73
CA ILE A 100 5.39 7.43 -9.82
C ILE A 100 5.95 6.67 -8.63
N THR A 101 5.58 7.08 -7.43
CA THR A 101 5.87 6.35 -6.19
C THR A 101 4.58 5.87 -5.54
N VAL A 102 4.61 4.63 -5.04
CA VAL A 102 3.50 3.98 -4.35
C VAL A 102 4.04 3.35 -3.07
N ASP A 103 3.56 3.81 -1.93
CA ASP A 103 3.87 3.24 -0.61
C ASP A 103 2.61 2.51 -0.10
N LEU A 104 2.60 1.19 -0.25
CA LEU A 104 1.43 0.38 0.02
C LEU A 104 1.18 0.18 1.52
N GLY A 105 -0.04 -0.20 1.85
CA GLY A 105 -0.47 -0.48 3.21
C GLY A 105 -1.00 0.74 3.96
N VAL A 106 -0.86 0.73 5.28
CA VAL A 106 -1.38 1.78 6.16
C VAL A 106 -0.32 2.80 6.51
N SER A 107 -0.73 4.05 6.57
CA SER A 107 0.14 5.12 7.06
C SER A 107 0.39 5.01 8.56
N SER A 108 1.50 5.59 9.03
CA SER A 108 1.75 5.69 10.48
C SER A 108 0.64 6.43 11.19
N TYR A 109 0.08 7.47 10.58
CA TYR A 109 -1.06 8.21 11.13
C TYR A 109 -2.28 7.32 11.36
N GLN A 110 -2.64 6.48 10.37
CA GLN A 110 -3.75 5.54 10.49
C GLN A 110 -3.53 4.54 11.63
N LEU A 111 -2.31 4.04 11.79
CA LEU A 111 -1.96 3.10 12.87
C LEU A 111 -1.95 3.77 14.25
N ASP A 112 -1.53 5.02 14.33
CA ASP A 112 -1.38 5.75 15.60
C ASP A 112 -2.69 6.43 16.06
N THR A 113 -3.68 6.56 15.16
CA THR A 113 -5.00 7.08 15.47
C THR A 113 -5.93 5.93 15.85
N ALA A 114 -6.12 5.71 17.15
CA ALA A 114 -6.84 4.56 17.70
C ALA A 114 -8.25 4.39 17.09
N GLU A 115 -9.00 5.48 16.96
CA GLU A 115 -10.38 5.49 16.47
C GLU A 115 -10.53 4.99 15.04
N ARG A 116 -9.45 4.97 14.27
CA ARG A 116 -9.42 4.43 12.90
C ARG A 116 -9.49 2.89 12.87
N GLY A 117 -9.18 2.22 13.97
CA GLY A 117 -9.32 0.77 14.13
C GLY A 117 -8.34 -0.10 13.34
N PHE A 118 -7.24 0.46 12.84
CA PHE A 118 -6.21 -0.30 12.10
C PHE A 118 -5.29 -1.12 13.01
N SER A 119 -5.11 -0.67 14.26
CA SER A 119 -4.19 -1.30 15.19
C SER A 119 -4.88 -2.35 16.07
N TYR A 120 -4.27 -3.51 16.19
CA TYR A 120 -4.66 -4.53 17.16
C TYR A 120 -4.07 -4.30 18.57
N ARG A 121 -3.32 -3.23 18.78
CA ARG A 121 -2.63 -2.93 20.04
C ARG A 121 -3.47 -2.13 21.03
N VAL A 122 -4.46 -1.44 20.52
CA VAL A 122 -5.33 -0.55 21.29
C VAL A 122 -6.78 -0.96 21.02
N ASP A 123 -7.60 -1.00 22.06
CA ASP A 123 -9.03 -1.25 21.90
C ASP A 123 -9.73 -0.03 21.30
N ALA A 124 -10.39 -0.22 20.18
CA ALA A 124 -11.00 0.83 19.39
C ALA A 124 -12.14 0.27 18.52
N PRO A 125 -13.02 1.11 17.96
CA PRO A 125 -14.03 0.65 17.02
C PRO A 125 -13.43 -0.11 15.83
N LEU A 126 -14.12 -1.16 15.37
CA LEU A 126 -13.76 -1.93 14.18
C LEU A 126 -14.10 -1.16 12.90
N ASP A 127 -13.28 -0.18 12.56
CA ASP A 127 -13.47 0.66 11.37
C ASP A 127 -12.60 0.20 10.20
N MET A 128 -11.32 0.45 10.21
CA MET A 128 -10.30 0.12 9.19
C MET A 128 -10.54 0.74 7.81
N ARG A 129 -11.44 1.71 7.64
CA ARG A 129 -11.63 2.39 6.36
C ARG A 129 -10.46 3.33 6.06
N MET A 130 -9.83 3.17 4.92
CA MET A 130 -8.88 4.15 4.40
C MET A 130 -9.60 5.37 3.87
N ASP A 131 -10.69 5.18 3.12
CA ASP A 131 -11.61 6.24 2.71
C ASP A 131 -12.84 6.24 3.63
N GLN A 132 -12.92 7.26 4.49
CA GLN A 132 -14.03 7.38 5.44
C GLN A 132 -15.38 7.72 4.80
N ARG A 133 -15.43 7.99 3.48
CA ARG A 133 -16.68 8.18 2.72
C ARG A 133 -17.40 6.86 2.42
N GLN A 134 -16.66 5.72 2.41
CA GLN A 134 -17.30 4.42 2.22
C GLN A 134 -18.16 4.05 3.44
N LYS A 135 -19.26 3.34 3.19
CA LYS A 135 -20.21 2.97 4.26
C LYS A 135 -19.75 1.75 5.03
N MET A 136 -19.27 0.73 4.34
CA MET A 136 -18.83 -0.53 4.94
C MET A 136 -17.59 -0.32 5.80
N THR A 137 -17.57 -0.93 6.98
CA THR A 137 -16.45 -0.94 7.92
C THR A 137 -15.99 -2.38 8.19
N ALA A 138 -14.87 -2.54 8.90
CA ALA A 138 -14.42 -3.86 9.36
C ALA A 138 -15.46 -4.55 10.25
N ARG A 139 -16.24 -3.79 11.01
CA ARG A 139 -17.35 -4.30 11.81
C ARG A 139 -18.36 -5.05 10.94
N ASP A 140 -18.72 -4.52 9.80
CA ASP A 140 -19.68 -5.13 8.90
C ASP A 140 -19.15 -6.47 8.34
N ILE A 141 -17.88 -6.51 7.95
CA ILE A 141 -17.24 -7.77 7.50
C ILE A 141 -17.31 -8.82 8.60
N ILE A 142 -16.91 -8.47 9.81
CA ILE A 142 -16.87 -9.41 10.96
C ILE A 142 -18.27 -9.91 11.34
N ASN A 143 -19.29 -9.05 11.29
CA ASN A 143 -20.63 -9.41 11.75
C ASN A 143 -21.54 -9.98 10.65
N ASP A 144 -21.32 -9.61 9.37
CA ASP A 144 -22.27 -9.90 8.29
C ASP A 144 -21.76 -10.97 7.30
N TYR A 145 -20.44 -11.12 7.13
CA TYR A 145 -19.90 -12.16 6.24
C TYR A 145 -20.25 -13.56 6.76
N SER A 146 -20.53 -14.48 5.85
CA SER A 146 -20.68 -15.91 6.18
C SER A 146 -19.37 -16.50 6.71
N GLU A 147 -19.47 -17.65 7.40
CA GLU A 147 -18.27 -18.36 7.87
C GLU A 147 -17.32 -18.72 6.73
N SER A 148 -17.86 -19.13 5.58
CA SER A 148 -17.07 -19.47 4.41
C SER A 148 -16.37 -18.25 3.79
N GLU A 149 -17.02 -17.09 3.76
CA GLU A 149 -16.43 -15.84 3.30
C GLU A 149 -15.32 -15.35 4.26
N LEU A 150 -15.56 -15.39 5.57
CA LEU A 150 -14.53 -15.06 6.57
C LEU A 150 -13.33 -16.01 6.45
N TYR A 151 -13.57 -17.31 6.29
CA TYR A 151 -12.51 -18.29 6.08
C TYR A 151 -11.70 -17.95 4.84
N ARG A 152 -12.35 -17.67 3.70
CA ARG A 152 -11.69 -17.26 2.46
C ARG A 152 -10.80 -16.03 2.67
N VAL A 153 -11.35 -14.98 3.26
CA VAL A 153 -10.63 -13.71 3.50
C VAL A 153 -9.40 -13.94 4.38
N ILE A 154 -9.56 -14.61 5.51
CA ILE A 154 -8.46 -14.83 6.46
C ILE A 154 -7.39 -15.77 5.88
N ARG A 155 -7.81 -16.79 5.13
CA ARG A 155 -6.89 -17.70 4.43
C ARG A 155 -6.12 -17.00 3.33
N ASP A 156 -6.82 -16.32 2.42
CA ASP A 156 -6.24 -15.80 1.18
C ASP A 156 -5.46 -14.50 1.40
N TYR A 157 -5.94 -13.63 2.28
CA TYR A 157 -5.33 -12.33 2.54
C TYR A 157 -4.51 -12.26 3.83
N GLY A 158 -4.77 -13.16 4.77
CA GLY A 158 -3.98 -13.29 5.99
C GLY A 158 -2.88 -14.36 5.88
N GLU A 159 -3.00 -15.29 4.93
CA GLU A 159 -2.14 -16.48 4.82
C GLU A 159 -2.04 -17.20 6.19
N ASP A 160 -3.16 -17.24 6.94
CA ASP A 160 -3.21 -17.79 8.29
C ASP A 160 -3.67 -19.25 8.27
N ARG A 161 -2.82 -20.13 8.79
CA ARG A 161 -3.13 -21.56 8.89
C ARG A 161 -4.32 -21.87 9.81
N PHE A 162 -4.66 -20.96 10.71
CA PHE A 162 -5.81 -21.10 11.63
C PHE A 162 -7.08 -20.42 11.10
N ALA A 163 -7.09 -19.97 9.85
CA ALA A 163 -8.18 -19.21 9.23
C ALA A 163 -9.55 -19.87 9.44
N LYS A 164 -9.65 -21.19 9.28
CA LYS A 164 -10.89 -21.94 9.47
C LYS A 164 -11.41 -21.85 10.91
N ASN A 165 -10.52 -22.02 11.88
CA ASN A 165 -10.87 -21.96 13.29
C ASN A 165 -11.19 -20.53 13.75
N ILE A 166 -10.47 -19.54 13.24
CA ILE A 166 -10.74 -18.12 13.50
C ILE A 166 -12.14 -17.75 12.98
N ALA A 167 -12.47 -18.09 11.74
CA ALA A 167 -13.78 -17.84 11.15
C ALA A 167 -14.92 -18.49 11.97
N LYS A 168 -14.74 -19.75 12.38
CA LYS A 168 -15.68 -20.45 13.23
C LYS A 168 -15.92 -19.75 14.58
N HIS A 169 -14.86 -19.30 15.23
CA HIS A 169 -14.96 -18.58 16.52
C HIS A 169 -15.64 -17.22 16.35
N ILE A 170 -15.33 -16.47 15.31
CA ILE A 170 -16.01 -15.20 15.01
C ILE A 170 -17.52 -15.41 14.87
N VAL A 171 -17.93 -16.39 14.06
CA VAL A 171 -19.35 -16.69 13.83
C VAL A 171 -20.05 -17.14 15.10
N ALA A 172 -19.38 -17.94 15.95
CA ALA A 172 -19.94 -18.37 17.22
C ALA A 172 -20.14 -17.18 18.20
N GLU A 173 -19.14 -16.33 18.34
CA GLU A 173 -19.19 -15.21 19.29
C GLU A 173 -20.17 -14.11 18.87
N ARG A 174 -20.25 -13.76 17.58
CA ARG A 174 -21.19 -12.73 17.10
C ARG A 174 -22.67 -13.13 17.27
N LYS A 175 -22.98 -14.43 17.41
CA LYS A 175 -24.33 -14.90 17.75
C LYS A 175 -24.77 -14.50 19.15
N LYS A 176 -23.83 -14.32 20.07
CA LYS A 176 -24.10 -13.90 21.45
C LYS A 176 -24.34 -12.39 21.54
N ALA A 177 -23.50 -11.61 20.87
CA ALA A 177 -23.60 -10.16 20.73
C ALA A 177 -22.74 -9.71 19.55
N PRO A 178 -23.09 -8.61 18.86
CA PRO A 178 -22.24 -8.04 17.80
C PRO A 178 -20.83 -7.76 18.30
N ILE A 179 -19.84 -8.00 17.44
CA ILE A 179 -18.43 -7.68 17.71
C ILE A 179 -18.20 -6.25 17.27
N GLU A 180 -17.91 -5.36 18.21
CA GLU A 180 -17.88 -3.91 17.99
C GLU A 180 -16.46 -3.35 17.95
N THR A 181 -15.52 -3.97 18.66
CA THR A 181 -14.19 -3.40 18.89
C THR A 181 -13.03 -4.32 18.48
N THR A 182 -11.88 -3.71 18.23
CA THR A 182 -10.64 -4.42 17.95
C THR A 182 -10.22 -5.33 19.11
N GLY A 183 -10.45 -4.90 20.35
CA GLY A 183 -10.17 -5.70 21.55
C GLY A 183 -11.01 -6.97 21.62
N GLN A 184 -12.30 -6.87 21.34
CA GLN A 184 -13.19 -8.04 21.28
C GLN A 184 -12.73 -9.03 20.20
N LEU A 185 -12.38 -8.53 19.01
CA LEU A 185 -11.85 -9.37 17.94
C LEU A 185 -10.53 -10.04 18.33
N ASN A 186 -9.63 -9.31 18.99
CA ASN A 186 -8.37 -9.86 19.50
C ASN A 186 -8.58 -11.05 20.44
N GLU A 187 -9.51 -10.94 21.35
CA GLU A 187 -9.83 -12.05 22.29
C GLU A 187 -10.34 -13.26 21.54
N ILE A 188 -11.22 -13.09 20.58
CA ILE A 188 -11.77 -14.17 19.75
C ILE A 188 -10.65 -14.88 18.98
N ILE A 189 -9.77 -14.13 18.34
CA ILE A 189 -8.63 -14.68 17.59
C ILE A 189 -7.70 -15.43 18.53
N SER A 190 -7.40 -14.87 19.69
CA SER A 190 -6.55 -15.51 20.68
C SER A 190 -7.09 -16.86 21.15
N HIS A 191 -8.39 -16.98 21.36
CA HIS A 191 -8.99 -18.25 21.72
C HIS A 191 -9.01 -19.28 20.58
N ALA A 192 -9.01 -18.81 19.32
CA ALA A 192 -9.00 -19.67 18.14
C ALA A 192 -7.61 -20.25 17.82
N ILE A 193 -6.54 -19.69 18.38
CA ILE A 193 -5.15 -20.08 18.09
C ILE A 193 -4.54 -20.78 19.33
N PRO A 194 -3.90 -21.96 19.16
CA PRO A 194 -3.27 -22.68 20.28
C PRO A 194 -2.24 -21.82 21.02
N MET A 195 -2.23 -21.90 22.36
CA MET A 195 -1.36 -21.07 23.21
C MET A 195 0.13 -21.23 22.88
N LYS A 196 0.57 -22.42 22.51
CA LYS A 196 1.96 -22.69 22.11
C LYS A 196 2.38 -21.85 20.92
N VAL A 197 1.48 -21.65 19.96
CA VAL A 197 1.74 -20.88 18.74
C VAL A 197 1.75 -19.37 19.03
N ARG A 198 0.85 -18.90 19.91
CA ARG A 198 0.78 -17.49 20.30
C ARG A 198 2.10 -16.96 20.87
N LYS A 199 2.85 -17.82 21.55
CA LYS A 199 4.15 -17.44 22.18
C LYS A 199 5.31 -17.36 21.19
N THR A 200 5.20 -17.96 20.01
CA THR A 200 6.35 -18.15 19.11
C THR A 200 6.24 -17.41 17.78
N SER A 201 5.05 -17.00 17.35
CA SER A 201 4.79 -16.52 15.98
C SER A 201 4.38 -15.04 15.86
N GLY A 202 4.70 -14.21 16.85
CA GLY A 202 4.29 -12.80 16.89
C GLY A 202 2.84 -12.62 17.32
N HIS A 203 2.28 -11.42 17.14
CA HIS A 203 0.92 -11.14 17.61
C HIS A 203 -0.11 -11.94 16.81
N PRO A 204 -0.99 -12.72 17.47
CA PRO A 204 -1.92 -13.64 16.81
C PRO A 204 -2.91 -12.95 15.87
N SER A 205 -3.27 -11.71 16.14
CA SER A 205 -4.23 -10.94 15.34
C SER A 205 -3.64 -10.30 14.09
N LYS A 206 -2.32 -10.25 13.95
CA LYS A 206 -1.66 -9.51 12.85
C LYS A 206 -2.19 -9.92 11.48
N ARG A 207 -2.29 -11.22 11.23
CA ARG A 207 -2.71 -11.77 9.92
C ARG A 207 -4.19 -11.56 9.65
N THR A 208 -5.03 -11.73 10.65
CA THR A 208 -6.48 -11.51 10.51
C THR A 208 -6.79 -10.03 10.29
N PHE A 209 -6.15 -9.11 11.03
CA PHE A 209 -6.31 -7.67 10.82
C PHE A 209 -5.87 -7.26 9.41
N GLN A 210 -4.74 -7.77 8.95
CA GLN A 210 -4.29 -7.56 7.56
C GLN A 210 -5.35 -8.05 6.56
N ALA A 211 -5.89 -9.25 6.76
CA ALA A 211 -6.87 -9.85 5.86
C ALA A 211 -8.15 -9.02 5.76
N ILE A 212 -8.71 -8.60 6.89
CA ILE A 212 -9.92 -7.76 6.95
C ILE A 212 -9.67 -6.40 6.29
N ARG A 213 -8.54 -5.78 6.54
CA ARG A 213 -8.14 -4.52 5.94
C ARG A 213 -8.04 -4.61 4.42
N ILE A 214 -7.38 -5.64 3.91
CA ILE A 214 -7.24 -5.90 2.47
C ILE A 214 -8.61 -6.07 1.81
N GLU A 215 -9.48 -6.89 2.40
CA GLU A 215 -10.84 -7.12 1.89
C GLU A 215 -11.65 -5.82 1.87
N LEU A 216 -11.67 -5.10 2.98
CA LEU A 216 -12.44 -3.86 3.13
C LEU A 216 -12.04 -2.77 2.13
N ASN A 217 -10.74 -2.58 1.94
CA ASN A 217 -10.19 -1.50 1.12
C ASN A 217 -9.83 -1.95 -0.31
N HIS A 218 -10.11 -3.19 -0.68
CA HIS A 218 -9.80 -3.77 -2.01
C HIS A 218 -8.33 -3.59 -2.42
N GLU A 219 -7.41 -3.64 -1.46
CA GLU A 219 -6.01 -3.25 -1.64
C GLU A 219 -5.30 -4.01 -2.76
N LEU A 220 -5.51 -5.32 -2.84
CA LEU A 220 -4.83 -6.15 -3.86
C LEU A 220 -5.48 -6.03 -5.24
N ASP A 221 -6.79 -5.86 -5.31
CA ASP A 221 -7.49 -5.68 -6.59
C ASP A 221 -7.12 -4.34 -7.20
N VAL A 222 -7.16 -3.26 -6.42
CA VAL A 222 -6.72 -1.93 -6.84
C VAL A 222 -5.28 -1.96 -7.35
N LEU A 223 -4.37 -2.59 -6.62
CA LEU A 223 -2.97 -2.71 -7.04
C LEU A 223 -2.84 -3.46 -8.37
N ARG A 224 -3.47 -4.61 -8.50
CA ARG A 224 -3.41 -5.45 -9.69
C ARG A 224 -3.93 -4.73 -10.92
N ASP A 225 -5.07 -4.04 -10.77
CA ASP A 225 -5.75 -3.40 -11.89
C ASP A 225 -5.07 -2.09 -12.34
N THR A 226 -4.26 -1.48 -11.48
CA THR A 226 -3.65 -0.18 -11.76
C THR A 226 -2.21 -0.25 -12.26
N LEU A 227 -1.49 -1.36 -12.03
CA LEU A 227 -0.05 -1.45 -12.33
C LEU A 227 0.29 -1.20 -13.80
N ASP A 228 -0.46 -1.80 -14.72
CA ASP A 228 -0.21 -1.63 -16.16
C ASP A 228 -0.47 -0.18 -16.60
N ASP A 229 -1.52 0.45 -16.07
CA ASP A 229 -1.81 1.87 -16.33
C ASP A 229 -0.72 2.79 -15.81
N MET A 230 -0.16 2.52 -14.63
CA MET A 230 0.96 3.30 -14.08
C MET A 230 2.19 3.24 -14.99
N ILE A 231 2.53 2.05 -15.49
CA ILE A 231 3.66 1.89 -16.42
C ILE A 231 3.40 2.65 -17.72
N GLU A 232 2.17 2.62 -18.23
CA GLU A 232 1.81 3.34 -19.46
C GLU A 232 1.80 4.87 -19.30
N LEU A 233 1.55 5.37 -18.10
CA LEU A 233 1.60 6.81 -17.80
C LEU A 233 3.03 7.38 -17.78
N LEU A 234 4.06 6.53 -17.70
CA LEU A 234 5.43 6.99 -17.65
C LEU A 234 5.95 7.44 -19.03
N ASN A 235 6.66 8.54 -19.03
CA ASN A 235 7.54 8.91 -20.13
C ASN A 235 8.68 7.88 -20.27
N PRO A 236 9.30 7.75 -21.47
CA PRO A 236 10.52 6.96 -21.63
C PRO A 236 11.60 7.39 -20.61
N GLY A 237 12.19 6.41 -19.93
CA GLY A 237 13.13 6.63 -18.82
C GLY A 237 12.48 6.97 -17.48
N GLY A 238 11.17 7.17 -17.44
CA GLY A 238 10.42 7.37 -16.19
C GLY A 238 10.39 6.09 -15.36
N ARG A 239 10.28 6.23 -14.05
CA ARG A 239 10.36 5.11 -13.11
C ARG A 239 9.12 4.99 -12.21
N LEU A 240 8.71 3.74 -12.00
CA LEU A 240 7.70 3.34 -11.03
C LEU A 240 8.40 2.69 -9.84
N CYS A 241 8.28 3.31 -8.67
CA CYS A 241 8.86 2.84 -7.41
C CYS A 241 7.74 2.42 -6.48
N ILE A 242 7.71 1.15 -6.09
CA ILE A 242 6.66 0.60 -5.22
C ILE A 242 7.26 -0.04 -3.98
N ILE A 243 6.78 0.38 -2.81
CA ILE A 243 7.12 -0.24 -1.52
C ILE A 243 5.99 -1.18 -1.12
N THR A 244 6.33 -2.44 -0.87
CA THR A 244 5.41 -3.49 -0.41
C THR A 244 5.75 -3.91 1.02
N PHE A 245 4.77 -4.41 1.77
CA PHE A 245 4.92 -4.80 3.19
C PHE A 245 4.58 -6.24 3.48
N HIS A 246 3.96 -6.95 2.54
CA HIS A 246 3.66 -8.37 2.69
C HIS A 246 3.80 -9.13 1.36
N SER A 247 3.83 -10.45 1.48
CA SER A 247 4.09 -11.37 0.37
C SER A 247 3.12 -11.25 -0.80
N LEU A 248 1.85 -10.95 -0.52
CA LEU A 248 0.82 -10.87 -1.56
C LEU A 248 1.03 -9.64 -2.45
N GLU A 249 1.29 -8.47 -1.86
CA GLU A 249 1.64 -7.26 -2.61
C GLU A 249 2.91 -7.47 -3.43
N ASP A 250 3.96 -7.98 -2.80
CA ASP A 250 5.26 -8.18 -3.43
C ASP A 250 5.18 -9.13 -4.63
N ARG A 251 4.38 -10.18 -4.52
CA ARG A 251 4.14 -11.15 -5.60
C ARG A 251 3.46 -10.51 -6.79
N ILE A 252 2.45 -9.66 -6.55
CA ILE A 252 1.72 -8.95 -7.61
C ILE A 252 2.65 -8.00 -8.33
N VAL A 253 3.40 -7.17 -7.61
CA VAL A 253 4.34 -6.20 -8.19
C VAL A 253 5.44 -6.90 -8.99
N LYS A 254 6.08 -7.90 -8.42
CA LYS A 254 7.13 -8.69 -9.07
C LYS A 254 6.64 -9.34 -10.36
N SER A 255 5.44 -9.92 -10.32
CA SER A 255 4.84 -10.58 -11.48
C SER A 255 4.49 -9.60 -12.60
N SER A 256 3.90 -8.45 -12.25
CA SER A 256 3.57 -7.39 -13.20
C SER A 256 4.83 -6.80 -13.85
N PHE A 257 5.87 -6.50 -13.07
CA PHE A 257 7.12 -5.95 -13.60
C PHE A 257 7.80 -6.92 -14.57
N ARG A 258 7.84 -8.19 -14.21
CA ARG A 258 8.40 -9.24 -15.09
C ARG A 258 7.62 -9.37 -16.39
N LYS A 259 6.28 -9.37 -16.32
CA LYS A 259 5.40 -9.43 -17.49
C LYS A 259 5.60 -8.21 -18.42
N ASN A 260 5.77 -7.04 -17.87
CA ASN A 260 6.00 -5.82 -18.65
C ASN A 260 7.41 -5.73 -19.24
N GLU A 261 8.40 -6.30 -18.57
CA GLU A 261 9.78 -6.43 -19.11
C GLU A 261 9.85 -7.47 -20.22
N ASN A 262 9.21 -8.62 -20.02
CA ASN A 262 9.19 -9.73 -20.99
C ASN A 262 7.75 -10.21 -21.23
N PRO A 263 6.99 -9.51 -22.09
CA PRO A 263 5.59 -9.81 -22.33
C PRO A 263 5.35 -10.97 -23.30
N CYS A 264 6.41 -11.66 -23.74
CA CYS A 264 6.31 -12.76 -24.70
C CYS A 264 5.42 -13.89 -24.16
N THR A 265 4.43 -14.28 -24.94
CA THR A 265 3.50 -15.39 -24.67
C THR A 265 3.76 -16.62 -25.53
N CYS A 266 4.79 -16.59 -26.37
CA CYS A 266 5.17 -17.74 -27.20
C CYS A 266 5.63 -18.93 -26.36
N PRO A 267 5.35 -20.17 -26.79
CA PRO A 267 5.94 -21.35 -26.19
C PRO A 267 7.46 -21.27 -26.19
N SER A 268 8.09 -21.75 -25.11
CA SER A 268 9.55 -21.66 -24.90
C SER A 268 10.41 -22.35 -25.99
N HIS A 269 9.82 -23.29 -26.75
CA HIS A 269 10.48 -24.01 -27.82
C HIS A 269 10.45 -23.29 -29.17
N PHE A 270 9.79 -22.14 -29.27
CA PHE A 270 9.76 -21.38 -30.53
C PHE A 270 11.07 -20.67 -30.72
N PRO A 271 11.71 -20.84 -31.92
CA PRO A 271 12.99 -20.21 -32.20
C PRO A 271 12.94 -18.70 -32.35
N VAL A 272 11.76 -18.16 -32.70
CA VAL A 272 11.52 -16.71 -32.88
C VAL A 272 10.18 -16.35 -32.25
N CYS A 273 10.14 -15.19 -31.61
CA CYS A 273 8.90 -14.66 -31.05
C CYS A 273 7.94 -14.22 -32.17
N VAL A 274 6.71 -14.72 -32.11
CA VAL A 274 5.64 -14.43 -33.09
C VAL A 274 4.42 -13.75 -32.48
N CYS A 275 4.41 -13.52 -31.14
CA CYS A 275 3.26 -12.94 -30.45
C CYS A 275 3.10 -11.45 -30.66
N GLY A 276 4.12 -10.74 -31.15
CA GLY A 276 4.10 -9.31 -31.39
C GLY A 276 4.12 -8.44 -30.11
N ASN A 277 4.18 -9.05 -28.94
CA ASN A 277 4.26 -8.30 -27.69
C ASN A 277 5.63 -7.65 -27.52
N VAL A 278 5.64 -6.36 -27.20
CA VAL A 278 6.86 -5.56 -27.04
C VAL A 278 7.09 -5.26 -25.59
N SER A 279 8.35 -5.34 -25.14
CA SER A 279 8.77 -4.95 -23.80
C SER A 279 8.41 -3.48 -23.54
N LYS A 280 7.85 -3.21 -22.38
CA LYS A 280 7.52 -1.83 -21.94
C LYS A 280 8.63 -1.19 -21.13
N GLY A 281 9.70 -1.92 -20.82
CA GLY A 281 10.80 -1.39 -20.04
C GLY A 281 11.63 -2.49 -19.37
N LYS A 282 12.27 -2.15 -18.28
CA LYS A 282 13.15 -3.07 -17.54
C LYS A 282 12.94 -2.99 -16.03
N VAL A 283 13.12 -4.12 -15.37
CA VAL A 283 13.17 -4.23 -13.91
C VAL A 283 14.54 -3.75 -13.44
N ILE A 284 14.58 -2.64 -12.72
CA ILE A 284 15.82 -2.09 -12.16
C ILE A 284 16.28 -2.95 -10.96
N THR A 285 15.34 -3.38 -10.13
CA THR A 285 15.59 -4.16 -8.91
C THR A 285 15.33 -5.64 -9.14
N ARG A 286 16.33 -6.41 -9.52
CA ARG A 286 16.21 -7.90 -9.60
C ARG A 286 15.93 -8.52 -8.24
N LYS A 287 16.56 -7.97 -7.20
CA LYS A 287 16.23 -8.21 -5.79
C LYS A 287 15.64 -6.95 -5.22
N PRO A 288 14.63 -7.03 -4.32
CA PRO A 288 14.06 -5.84 -3.71
C PRO A 288 15.11 -5.13 -2.86
N ILE A 289 15.02 -3.81 -2.80
CA ILE A 289 15.80 -3.00 -1.85
C ILE A 289 15.13 -3.12 -0.49
N LEU A 290 15.89 -3.43 0.54
CA LEU A 290 15.44 -3.59 1.91
C LEU A 290 15.89 -2.40 2.76
N PRO A 291 15.19 -2.11 3.88
CA PRO A 291 15.63 -1.08 4.82
C PRO A 291 17.03 -1.37 5.37
N SER A 292 17.81 -0.32 5.60
CA SER A 292 19.11 -0.41 6.27
C SER A 292 18.95 -0.78 7.75
N GLU A 293 20.02 -1.24 8.38
CA GLU A 293 20.04 -1.51 9.82
C GLU A 293 19.73 -0.25 10.62
N GLU A 294 20.29 0.90 10.23
CA GLU A 294 20.04 2.19 10.86
C GLU A 294 18.55 2.59 10.78
N GLU A 295 17.90 2.33 9.64
CA GLU A 295 16.46 2.57 9.51
C GLU A 295 15.66 1.67 10.45
N LEU A 296 16.03 0.40 10.56
CA LEU A 296 15.34 -0.58 11.43
C LEU A 296 15.46 -0.25 12.90
N GLU A 297 16.56 0.34 13.34
CA GLU A 297 16.75 0.81 14.72
C GLU A 297 15.76 1.91 15.09
N VAL A 298 15.52 2.87 14.18
CA VAL A 298 14.62 4.00 14.44
C VAL A 298 13.17 3.72 14.03
N ASN A 299 12.95 2.78 13.10
CA ASN A 299 11.63 2.45 12.56
C ASN A 299 11.43 0.94 12.37
N SER A 300 11.07 0.26 13.43
CA SER A 300 10.80 -1.18 13.39
C SER A 300 9.64 -1.58 12.45
N ARG A 301 8.78 -0.63 12.06
CA ARG A 301 7.68 -0.85 11.10
C ARG A 301 8.18 -1.11 9.70
N SER A 302 9.39 -0.62 9.36
CA SER A 302 10.03 -0.86 8.06
C SER A 302 10.50 -2.30 7.84
N LYS A 303 10.54 -3.14 8.86
CA LYS A 303 11.10 -4.50 8.80
C LYS A 303 10.59 -5.35 7.63
N SER A 304 9.36 -5.15 7.22
CA SER A 304 8.73 -5.90 6.14
C SER A 304 8.75 -5.16 4.80
N ALA A 305 9.29 -3.94 4.75
CA ALA A 305 9.30 -3.10 3.57
C ALA A 305 10.24 -3.65 2.49
N LYS A 306 9.77 -3.64 1.24
CA LYS A 306 10.54 -4.01 0.06
C LYS A 306 10.27 -3.02 -1.05
N LEU A 307 11.32 -2.37 -1.56
CA LEU A 307 11.23 -1.46 -2.68
C LEU A 307 11.53 -2.17 -4.00
N ARG A 308 10.64 -2.03 -4.97
CA ARG A 308 10.82 -2.50 -6.34
C ARG A 308 10.69 -1.36 -7.32
N ILE A 309 11.54 -1.33 -8.34
CA ILE A 309 11.66 -0.26 -9.32
C ILE A 309 11.59 -0.82 -10.74
N PHE A 310 10.74 -0.22 -11.56
CA PHE A 310 10.62 -0.47 -12.99
C PHE A 310 10.90 0.82 -13.77
N GLU A 311 11.64 0.74 -14.86
CA GLU A 311 11.93 1.87 -15.75
C GLU A 311 11.27 1.66 -17.10
N ARG A 312 10.52 2.65 -17.56
CA ARG A 312 9.87 2.67 -18.88
C ARG A 312 10.90 2.76 -20.00
N ALA A 313 10.72 1.96 -21.06
CA ALA A 313 11.54 2.03 -22.28
C ALA A 313 11.24 3.28 -23.11
#